data_9f5cbf5c0cf74b8d12f2a725e356eab0
#
_entry.id   9f5cbf5c0cf74b8d12f2a725e356eab0
#
_cell.length_a   1.000
_cell.length_b   1.000
_cell.length_c   1.000
_cell.angle_alpha   90.00
_cell.angle_beta   90.00
_cell.angle_gamma   90.00
#
_symmetry.space_group_name_H-M   'P 1'
#
loop_
_entity.id
_entity.type
_entity.pdbx_description
1 polymer ?
#
loop_
_entity_poly.entity_id
_entity_poly.type
_entity_poly.pdbx_seq_one_letter_code
_entity_poly.pdbx_strand_id
1 'polypeptide(L)' 'MIRNPKEGLTGNEILFKQIVKTGFNQRRKKLSNALKPLNIPESLKHHPFMEKRAEELSVADFISFTIEWKKAD' A
#
# COMPACT_ATOMS: atom_id res chain seq x y z
N MET A 1 -18.20 11.11 15.55
CA MET A 1 -17.57 11.27 15.49
C MET A 1 -16.92 11.19 15.69
N ILE A 2 -16.89 11.30 15.76
CA ILE A 2 -16.08 11.41 15.88
C ILE A 2 -15.30 11.31 15.73
N ARG A 3 -15.00 11.60 15.70
CA ARG A 3 -14.00 11.67 15.44
C ARG A 3 -13.16 11.23 15.53
N ASN A 4 -13.11 11.24 15.69
CA ASN A 4 -12.14 11.08 15.75
C ASN A 4 -11.32 10.69 15.76
N PRO A 5 -11.89 10.50 16.30
CA PRO A 5 -10.59 10.21 16.26
C PRO A 5 -9.95 9.88 15.13
N LYS A 6 -10.31 9.97 14.51
CA LYS A 6 -9.60 9.98 13.48
C LYS A 6 -8.58 10.92 13.50
N GLU A 7 -8.44 11.61 14.44
CA GLU A 7 -7.51 12.53 14.54
C GLU A 7 -6.15 12.06 14.39
N GLY A 8 -5.73 10.97 14.80
CA GLY A 8 -4.40 10.45 14.61
C GLY A 8 -4.19 9.78 13.29
N LEU A 9 -5.25 9.59 12.51
CA LEU A 9 -5.13 8.88 11.27
C LEU A 9 -4.99 9.84 10.11
N THR A 10 -3.88 9.73 9.39
CA THR A 10 -3.67 10.53 8.20
C THR A 10 -4.06 9.72 7.00
N GLY A 11 -4.11 10.34 5.84
CA GLY A 11 -4.37 9.63 4.60
C GLY A 11 -3.33 8.55 4.36
N ASN A 12 -2.10 8.80 4.81
CA ASN A 12 -1.02 7.83 4.65
C ASN A 12 -1.29 6.58 5.47
N GLU A 13 -1.80 6.75 6.69
CA GLU A 13 -2.07 5.57 7.52
C GLU A 13 -3.21 4.75 6.97
N ILE A 14 -4.25 5.40 6.47
CA ILE A 14 -5.37 4.69 5.88
C ILE A 14 -4.91 3.94 4.66
N LEU A 15 -4.12 4.59 3.81
CA LEU A 15 -3.60 3.96 2.60
C LEU A 15 -2.66 2.81 2.96
N PHE A 16 -1.82 3.01 3.97
CA PHE A 16 -0.91 1.97 4.42
C PHE A 16 -1.69 0.71 4.81
N LYS A 17 -2.74 0.89 5.60
CA LYS A 17 -3.55 -0.26 6.02
C LYS A 17 -4.22 -0.94 4.84
N GLN A 18 -4.69 -0.16 3.87
CA GLN A 18 -5.31 -0.72 2.69
C GLN A 18 -4.32 -1.52 1.87
N ILE A 19 -3.12 -0.98 1.70
CA ILE A 19 -2.09 -1.66 0.93
C ILE A 19 -1.71 -2.97 1.60
N VAL A 20 -1.47 -2.93 2.90
CA VAL A 20 -1.07 -4.12 3.63
C VAL A 20 -2.17 -5.17 3.57
N LYS A 21 -3.38 -4.77 3.89
CA LYS A 21 -4.51 -5.71 3.91
C LYS A 21 -4.74 -6.33 2.54
N THR A 22 -4.78 -5.48 1.51
CA THR A 22 -5.04 -5.96 0.16
C THR A 22 -3.90 -6.83 -0.34
N GLY A 23 -2.67 -6.43 -0.03
CA GLY A 23 -1.50 -7.20 -0.43
C GLY A 23 -1.48 -8.58 0.20
N PHE A 24 -1.79 -8.65 1.50
CA PHE A 24 -1.77 -9.93 2.18
C PHE A 24 -2.96 -10.81 1.86
N ASN A 25 -4.03 -10.25 1.33
CA ASN A 25 -5.15 -11.07 0.86
C ASN A 25 -4.69 -11.93 -0.32
N GLN A 26 -3.71 -11.44 -1.08
CA GLN A 26 -3.18 -12.14 -2.24
C GLN A 26 -1.68 -12.28 -2.07
N ARG A 27 -1.25 -12.71 -0.90
CA ARG A 27 0.18 -12.71 -0.59
C ARG A 27 1.03 -13.57 -1.52
N ARG A 28 0.43 -14.52 -2.20
CA ARG A 28 1.17 -15.36 -3.13
C ARG A 28 1.37 -14.71 -4.49
N LYS A 29 0.63 -13.64 -4.75
CA LYS A 29 0.74 -12.94 -6.02
C LYS A 29 1.64 -11.74 -5.88
N LYS A 30 2.20 -11.30 -6.99
CA LYS A 30 3.03 -10.10 -6.98
C LYS A 30 2.14 -8.93 -6.62
N LEU A 31 2.74 -7.90 -6.03
CA LEU A 31 1.97 -6.73 -5.61
C LEU A 31 1.26 -6.06 -6.77
N SER A 32 1.84 -6.13 -7.98
CA SER A 32 1.19 -5.56 -9.15
C SER A 32 -0.19 -6.16 -9.38
N ASN A 33 -0.35 -7.44 -9.04
CA ASN A 33 -1.66 -8.09 -9.17
C ASN A 33 -2.48 -7.94 -7.90
N ALA A 34 -1.84 -8.07 -6.75
CA ALA A 34 -2.55 -8.03 -5.48
C ALA A 34 -3.20 -6.67 -5.23
N LEU A 35 -2.56 -5.60 -5.66
CA LEU A 35 -3.05 -4.25 -5.40
C LEU A 35 -3.87 -3.65 -6.53
N LYS A 36 -4.18 -4.43 -7.55
CA LYS A 36 -5.01 -3.94 -8.64
C LYS A 36 -6.29 -3.24 -8.19
N PRO A 37 -7.03 -3.79 -7.22
CA PRO A 37 -8.26 -3.14 -6.79
C PRO A 37 -8.09 -1.73 -6.23
N LEU A 38 -6.86 -1.37 -5.86
CA LEU A 38 -6.58 -0.07 -5.28
C LEU A 38 -6.20 0.98 -6.32
N ASN A 39 -6.26 0.64 -7.61
CA ASN A 39 -5.93 1.58 -8.69
C ASN A 39 -4.51 2.10 -8.55
N ILE A 40 -3.55 1.25 -8.79
CA ILE A 40 -2.13 1.59 -8.63
C ILE A 40 -1.77 2.77 -9.54
N PRO A 41 -1.12 3.81 -8.98
CA PRO A 41 -0.67 4.94 -9.80
C PRO A 41 0.32 4.49 -10.87
N GLU A 42 0.26 5.13 -12.03
CA GLU A 42 1.11 4.78 -13.14
C GLU A 42 2.58 4.76 -12.75
N SER A 43 3.01 5.75 -11.96
CA SER A 43 4.39 5.83 -11.52
C SER A 43 4.83 4.62 -10.74
N LEU A 44 3.93 4.03 -9.98
CA LEU A 44 4.27 2.89 -9.15
C LEU A 44 4.15 1.57 -9.87
N LYS A 45 3.55 1.55 -11.04
CA LYS A 45 3.42 0.30 -11.77
C LYS A 45 4.78 -0.28 -12.17
N HIS A 46 5.79 0.57 -12.22
CA HIS A 46 7.14 0.13 -12.54
C HIS A 46 8.04 0.07 -11.30
N HIS A 47 7.45 0.24 -10.11
CA HIS A 47 8.23 0.19 -8.88
C HIS A 47 8.75 -1.22 -8.64
N PRO A 48 9.99 -1.36 -8.16
CA PRO A 48 10.56 -2.68 -7.91
C PRO A 48 9.69 -3.56 -7.01
N PHE A 49 8.98 -2.96 -6.06
CA PHE A 49 8.14 -3.72 -5.15
C PHE A 49 6.96 -4.39 -5.85
N MET A 50 6.61 -3.92 -7.05
CA MET A 50 5.53 -4.54 -7.80
C MET A 50 5.87 -5.97 -8.22
N GLU A 51 7.17 -6.29 -8.29
CA GLU A 51 7.60 -7.62 -8.66
C GLU A 51 7.73 -8.52 -7.45
N LYS A 52 7.57 -7.95 -6.26
CA LYS A 52 7.69 -8.72 -5.02
C LYS A 52 6.31 -9.04 -4.47
N ARG A 53 6.28 -10.01 -3.57
CA ARG A 53 5.03 -10.39 -2.91
C ARG A 53 4.96 -9.68 -1.57
N ALA A 54 3.74 -9.55 -1.04
CA ALA A 54 3.56 -8.88 0.25
C ALA A 54 4.40 -9.53 1.34
N GLU A 55 4.50 -10.85 1.32
CA GLU A 55 5.25 -11.57 2.34
C GLU A 55 6.75 -11.32 2.27
N GLU A 56 7.23 -10.75 1.18
CA GLU A 56 8.65 -10.48 1.04
C GLU A 56 9.02 -9.08 1.55
N LEU A 57 8.04 -8.26 1.89
CA LEU A 57 8.29 -6.90 2.32
C LEU A 57 8.20 -6.78 3.84
N SER A 58 9.04 -5.91 4.39
CA SER A 58 8.98 -5.62 5.82
C SER A 58 8.01 -4.47 6.03
N VAL A 59 7.72 -4.15 7.29
CA VAL A 59 6.85 -3.03 7.62
C VAL A 59 7.45 -1.73 7.07
N ALA A 60 8.77 -1.59 7.20
CA ALA A 60 9.44 -0.39 6.70
C ALA A 60 9.27 -0.26 5.19
N ASP A 61 9.32 -1.39 4.48
CA ASP A 61 9.13 -1.38 3.05
C ASP A 61 7.72 -0.91 2.69
N PHE A 62 6.73 -1.38 3.43
CA PHE A 62 5.36 -0.96 3.19
C PHE A 62 5.17 0.53 3.48
N ILE A 63 5.84 1.03 4.50
CA ILE A 63 5.74 2.46 4.84
C ILE A 63 6.33 3.29 3.70
N SER A 64 7.52 2.92 3.22
CA SER A 64 8.14 3.63 2.11
C SER A 64 7.26 3.57 0.86
N PHE A 65 6.72 2.40 0.58
CA PHE A 65 5.87 2.21 -0.58
C PHE A 65 4.63 3.08 -0.48
N THR A 66 4.05 3.19 0.71
CA THR A 66 2.87 4.02 0.93
C THR A 66 3.18 5.48 0.68
N ILE A 67 4.34 5.94 1.13
CA ILE A 67 4.76 7.32 0.93
C ILE A 67 4.91 7.62 -0.56
N GLU A 68 5.54 6.70 -1.30
CA GLU A 68 5.69 6.87 -2.73
C GLU A 68 4.33 6.88 -3.42
N TRP A 69 3.45 6.01 -2.99
CA TRP A 69 2.11 5.94 -3.55
C TRP A 69 1.37 7.27 -3.34
N LYS A 70 1.49 7.81 -2.12
CA LYS A 70 0.80 9.05 -1.82
C LYS A 70 1.35 10.21 -2.64
N LYS A 71 2.66 10.21 -2.87
CA LYS A 71 3.27 11.25 -3.70
C LYS A 71 2.82 11.13 -5.15
N ALA A 72 2.66 9.92 -5.64
CA ALA A 72 2.26 9.69 -7.01
C ALA A 72 0.79 10.01 -7.24
N ASP A 73 0.02 9.96 -6.17
CA ASP A 73 -1.39 10.21 -6.24
C ASP A 73 -1.66 11.71 -6.22
#